data_f72a4fd81bb604c1a7a31de9f19fce39
#
_entry.id   f72a4fd81bb604c1a7a31de9f19fce39
#
_cell.length_a   1.000
_cell.length_b   1.000
_cell.length_c   1.000
_cell.angle_alpha   90.00
_cell.angle_beta   90.00
_cell.angle_gamma   90.00
#
_symmetry.space_group_name_H-M   'P 1'
#
loop_
_entity.id
_entity.type
_entity.pdbx_description
1 polymer ?
#
loop_
_entity_poly.entity_id
_entity_poly.type
_entity_poly.pdbx_seq_one_letter_code
_entity_poly.pdbx_strand_id
1 'polypeptide(L)'
;ALPDDAKPRAVLRLMLAGWLRLQTPPHAVIATGLPLLAGGPRRLAHGVFSALVKQGASLPEAPTLPPAVAARWGERSGSIAATLALPPPLDLTLRDPAETTRWAVELGGFSLMPGHVRLPRGQAIERLEGFTEGAWWVQDLAGGLPARLLGAGGGKTVLDLCAAPGG
;
A
#
# COMPACT_ATOMS: atom_id res chain seq x y z
N ALA A 1 12.83 -25.46 -11.29
CA ALA A 1 12.17 -24.22 -10.86
C ALA A 1 13.22 -23.12 -10.62
N LEU A 2 12.90 -21.86 -10.93
CA LEU A 2 13.78 -20.75 -10.59
C LEU A 2 13.74 -20.49 -9.07
N PRO A 3 14.87 -20.18 -8.42
CA PRO A 3 14.88 -19.72 -7.04
C PRO A 3 13.98 -18.48 -6.83
N ASP A 4 13.50 -18.27 -5.60
CA ASP A 4 12.55 -17.18 -5.32
C ASP A 4 13.17 -15.78 -5.45
N ASP A 5 14.46 -15.67 -5.21
CA ASP A 5 15.29 -14.46 -5.33
C ASP A 5 15.90 -14.27 -6.71
N ALA A 6 15.67 -15.19 -7.65
CA ALA A 6 16.23 -15.10 -8.98
C ALA A 6 15.74 -13.85 -9.74
N LYS A 7 16.68 -13.06 -10.29
CA LYS A 7 16.37 -11.85 -11.09
C LYS A 7 15.33 -12.08 -12.18
N PRO A 8 15.32 -13.19 -12.97
CA PRO A 8 14.28 -13.44 -13.96
C PRO A 8 12.88 -13.56 -13.35
N ARG A 9 12.75 -14.14 -12.14
CA ARG A 9 11.47 -14.24 -11.43
C ARG A 9 10.99 -12.86 -10.99
N ALA A 10 11.87 -12.02 -10.45
CA ALA A 10 11.54 -10.65 -10.08
C ALA A 10 11.06 -9.83 -11.28
N VAL A 11 11.77 -9.90 -12.41
CA VAL A 11 11.38 -9.22 -13.65
C VAL A 11 10.03 -9.71 -14.17
N LEU A 12 9.78 -11.02 -14.18
CA LEU A 12 8.46 -11.57 -14.55
C LEU A 12 7.34 -11.07 -13.64
N ARG A 13 7.56 -11.00 -12.33
CA ARG A 13 6.59 -10.44 -11.38
C ARG A 13 6.28 -8.98 -11.69
N LEU A 14 7.29 -8.16 -11.99
CA LEU A 14 7.10 -6.76 -12.39
C LEU A 14 6.32 -6.66 -13.71
N MET A 15 6.66 -7.48 -14.71
CA MET A 15 5.94 -7.52 -15.99
C MET A 15 4.47 -7.92 -15.80
N LEU A 16 4.19 -8.95 -14.97
CA LEU A 16 2.83 -9.39 -14.67
C LEU A 16 2.05 -8.33 -13.90
N ALA A 17 2.67 -7.67 -12.93
CA ALA A 17 2.05 -6.56 -12.21
C ALA A 17 1.70 -5.40 -13.13
N GLY A 18 2.62 -5.02 -14.03
CA GLY A 18 2.37 -3.99 -15.03
C GLY A 18 1.18 -4.31 -15.94
N TRP A 19 1.12 -5.55 -16.45
CA TRP A 19 0.04 -5.98 -17.34
C TRP A 19 -1.28 -6.17 -16.60
N LEU A 20 -1.29 -7.00 -15.54
CA LEU A 20 -2.53 -7.47 -14.91
C LEU A 20 -3.11 -6.48 -13.88
N ARG A 21 -2.26 -5.67 -13.24
CA ARG A 21 -2.71 -4.74 -12.20
C ARG A 21 -2.79 -3.29 -12.68
N LEU A 22 -1.78 -2.85 -13.48
CA LEU A 22 -1.73 -1.49 -14.00
C LEU A 22 -2.33 -1.38 -15.41
N GLN A 23 -2.80 -2.50 -15.98
CA GLN A 23 -3.41 -2.56 -17.33
C GLN A 23 -2.51 -2.02 -18.44
N THR A 24 -1.19 -2.06 -18.23
CA THR A 24 -0.22 -1.66 -19.24
C THR A 24 -0.26 -2.66 -20.41
N PRO A 25 -0.33 -2.21 -21.67
CA PRO A 25 -0.36 -3.09 -22.81
C PRO A 25 0.83 -4.07 -22.82
N PRO A 26 0.63 -5.36 -23.19
CA PRO A 26 1.69 -6.38 -23.16
C PRO A 26 2.97 -5.99 -23.88
N HIS A 27 2.86 -5.35 -25.05
CA HIS A 27 4.03 -4.91 -25.82
C HIS A 27 4.87 -3.86 -25.09
N ALA A 28 4.23 -2.94 -24.37
CA ALA A 28 4.92 -1.91 -23.58
C ALA A 28 5.64 -2.54 -22.38
N VAL A 29 4.99 -3.50 -21.71
CA VAL A 29 5.59 -4.26 -20.61
C VAL A 29 6.81 -5.06 -21.09
N ILE A 30 6.72 -5.68 -22.27
CA ILE A 30 7.84 -6.40 -22.90
C ILE A 30 8.99 -5.43 -23.19
N ALA A 31 8.70 -4.27 -23.76
CA ALA A 31 9.71 -3.28 -24.14
C ALA A 31 10.49 -2.75 -22.92
N THR A 32 9.84 -2.62 -21.75
CA THR A 32 10.47 -2.09 -20.54
C THR A 32 11.08 -3.18 -19.65
N GLY A 33 10.46 -4.34 -19.55
CA GLY A 33 10.86 -5.41 -18.62
C GLY A 33 12.01 -6.28 -19.19
N LEU A 34 11.96 -6.70 -20.45
CA LEU A 34 12.96 -7.61 -21.01
C LEU A 34 14.38 -7.04 -21.11
N PRO A 35 14.62 -5.74 -21.31
CA PRO A 35 15.97 -5.19 -21.27
C PRO A 35 16.70 -5.36 -19.92
N LEU A 36 15.96 -5.60 -18.84
CA LEU A 36 16.53 -5.89 -17.53
C LEU A 36 17.21 -7.26 -17.44
N LEU A 37 17.00 -8.11 -18.46
CA LEU A 37 17.55 -9.45 -18.57
C LEU A 37 18.38 -9.59 -19.84
N ALA A 38 19.32 -10.54 -19.83
CA ALA A 38 20.15 -10.90 -21.00
C ALA A 38 20.11 -12.41 -21.26
N GLY A 39 20.46 -12.82 -22.46
CA GLY A 39 20.69 -14.22 -22.85
C GLY A 39 19.50 -15.16 -22.60
N GLY A 40 19.76 -16.31 -22.03
CA GLY A 40 18.78 -17.37 -21.71
C GLY A 40 17.64 -16.90 -20.82
N PRO A 41 17.93 -16.25 -19.68
CA PRO A 41 16.90 -15.67 -18.81
C PRO A 41 15.94 -14.72 -19.51
N ARG A 42 16.41 -13.89 -20.44
CA ARG A 42 15.57 -13.01 -21.25
C ARG A 42 14.60 -13.79 -22.14
N ARG A 43 15.12 -14.83 -22.82
CA ARG A 43 14.29 -15.70 -23.68
C ARG A 43 13.23 -16.43 -22.85
N LEU A 44 13.61 -16.97 -21.69
CA LEU A 44 12.68 -17.63 -20.77
C LEU A 44 11.57 -16.68 -20.31
N ALA A 45 11.92 -15.48 -19.83
CA ALA A 45 10.95 -14.50 -19.36
C ALA A 45 9.98 -14.08 -20.48
N HIS A 46 10.49 -13.86 -21.68
CA HIS A 46 9.64 -13.57 -22.85
C HIS A 46 8.68 -14.71 -23.18
N GLY A 47 9.18 -15.95 -23.22
CA GLY A 47 8.34 -17.12 -23.51
C GLY A 47 7.24 -17.32 -22.47
N VAL A 48 7.57 -17.25 -21.20
CA VAL A 48 6.59 -17.40 -20.10
C VAL A 48 5.55 -16.27 -20.14
N PHE A 49 5.99 -15.02 -20.27
CA PHE A 49 5.07 -13.88 -20.32
C PHE A 49 4.12 -13.96 -21.51
N SER A 50 4.67 -14.27 -22.70
CA SER A 50 3.86 -14.40 -23.93
C SER A 50 2.85 -15.55 -23.85
N ALA A 51 3.23 -16.68 -23.20
CA ALA A 51 2.31 -17.79 -22.99
C ALA A 51 1.14 -17.39 -22.06
N LEU A 52 1.42 -16.69 -20.98
CA LEU A 52 0.40 -16.20 -20.04
C LEU A 52 -0.55 -15.18 -20.70
N VAL A 53 -0.02 -14.29 -21.53
CA VAL A 53 -0.85 -13.36 -22.33
C VAL A 53 -1.77 -14.12 -23.28
N LYS A 54 -1.25 -15.12 -24.00
CA LYS A 54 -2.03 -15.97 -24.91
C LYS A 54 -3.14 -16.75 -24.19
N GLN A 55 -2.88 -17.21 -22.97
CA GLN A 55 -3.84 -17.94 -22.14
C GLN A 55 -4.90 -17.03 -21.50
N GLY A 56 -4.80 -15.74 -21.64
CA GLY A 56 -5.69 -14.79 -20.97
C GLY A 56 -5.58 -14.87 -19.43
N ALA A 57 -4.37 -15.07 -18.92
CA ALA A 57 -4.16 -15.18 -17.48
C ALA A 57 -4.72 -13.97 -16.73
N SER A 58 -5.34 -14.21 -15.58
CA SER A 58 -5.90 -13.19 -14.71
C SER A 58 -5.38 -13.35 -13.29
N LEU A 59 -5.46 -12.28 -12.51
CA LEU A 59 -5.17 -12.36 -11.07
C LEU A 59 -6.37 -13.00 -10.36
N PRO A 60 -6.12 -13.76 -9.27
CA PRO A 60 -7.20 -14.21 -8.41
C PRO A 60 -7.91 -12.99 -7.79
N GLU A 61 -9.20 -13.15 -7.45
CA GLU A 61 -10.02 -12.11 -6.83
C GLU A 61 -9.42 -11.61 -5.51
N ALA A 62 -8.89 -12.53 -4.73
CA ALA A 62 -8.14 -12.20 -3.51
C ALA A 62 -6.71 -12.78 -3.58
N PRO A 63 -5.69 -12.04 -3.09
CA PRO A 63 -4.34 -12.56 -3.03
C PRO A 63 -4.22 -13.71 -2.04
N THR A 64 -3.27 -14.61 -2.28
CA THR A 64 -2.91 -15.66 -1.34
C THR A 64 -1.88 -15.12 -0.36
N LEU A 65 -2.18 -15.18 0.94
CA LEU A 65 -1.21 -14.85 1.98
C LEU A 65 -0.15 -15.95 2.12
N PRO A 66 1.09 -15.60 2.53
CA PRO A 66 2.08 -16.60 2.90
C PRO A 66 1.51 -17.55 3.97
N PRO A 67 1.81 -18.88 3.93
CA PRO A 67 1.19 -19.85 4.83
C PRO A 67 1.31 -19.51 6.31
N ALA A 68 2.46 -19.02 6.75
CA ALA A 68 2.69 -18.59 8.14
C ALA A 68 1.80 -17.39 8.56
N VAL A 69 1.55 -16.46 7.63
CA VAL A 69 0.67 -15.32 7.85
C VAL A 69 -0.79 -15.78 7.88
N ALA A 70 -1.20 -16.61 6.94
CA ALA A 70 -2.55 -17.18 6.90
C ALA A 70 -2.87 -17.97 8.17
N ALA A 71 -1.94 -18.81 8.64
CA ALA A 71 -2.09 -19.56 9.88
C ALA A 71 -2.26 -18.65 11.11
N ARG A 72 -1.52 -17.53 11.16
CA ARG A 72 -1.62 -16.55 12.26
C ARG A 72 -2.99 -15.85 12.30
N TRP A 73 -3.58 -15.58 11.15
CA TRP A 73 -4.88 -14.89 11.05
C TRP A 73 -6.08 -15.85 11.05
N GLY A 74 -5.86 -17.15 10.88
CA GLY A 74 -6.89 -18.19 10.92
C GLY A 74 -8.03 -17.91 9.95
N GLU A 75 -9.27 -18.04 10.42
CA GLU A 75 -10.49 -17.83 9.63
C GLU A 75 -10.58 -16.41 9.00
N ARG A 76 -9.91 -15.42 9.57
CA ARG A 76 -9.90 -14.05 9.08
C ARG A 76 -8.93 -13.84 7.91
N SER A 77 -8.09 -14.82 7.57
CA SER A 77 -7.06 -14.70 6.55
C SER A 77 -7.61 -14.31 5.17
N GLY A 78 -8.76 -14.87 4.78
CA GLY A 78 -9.40 -14.58 3.49
C GLY A 78 -9.89 -13.13 3.38
N SER A 79 -10.60 -12.62 4.39
CA SER A 79 -11.09 -11.23 4.42
C SER A 79 -9.94 -10.22 4.50
N ILE A 80 -8.89 -10.54 5.26
CA ILE A 80 -7.68 -9.72 5.34
C ILE A 80 -6.97 -9.68 3.98
N ALA A 81 -6.80 -10.83 3.33
CA ALA A 81 -6.19 -10.91 2.00
C ALA A 81 -6.95 -10.06 0.97
N ALA A 82 -8.27 -10.15 0.95
CA ALA A 82 -9.12 -9.35 0.06
C ALA A 82 -8.95 -7.85 0.32
N THR A 83 -8.92 -7.43 1.59
CA THR A 83 -8.70 -6.03 1.97
C THR A 83 -7.32 -5.53 1.58
N LEU A 84 -6.27 -6.35 1.74
CA LEU A 84 -4.90 -6.01 1.34
C LEU A 84 -4.73 -5.88 -0.19
N ALA A 85 -5.64 -6.45 -0.99
CA ALA A 85 -5.65 -6.25 -2.44
C ALA A 85 -6.09 -4.83 -2.85
N LEU A 86 -6.76 -4.12 -1.96
CA LEU A 86 -7.24 -2.77 -2.21
C LEU A 86 -6.20 -1.73 -1.75
N PRO A 87 -6.06 -0.61 -2.47
CA PRO A 87 -5.27 0.50 -1.97
C PRO A 87 -5.79 0.96 -0.59
N PRO A 88 -4.94 1.35 0.36
CA PRO A 88 -5.40 1.82 1.66
C PRO A 88 -6.23 3.12 1.54
N PRO A 89 -7.13 3.41 2.48
CA PRO A 89 -7.74 4.73 2.58
C PRO A 89 -6.68 5.80 2.87
N LEU A 90 -7.02 7.06 2.70
CA LEU A 90 -6.17 8.18 3.13
C LEU A 90 -6.61 8.59 4.53
N ASP A 91 -5.75 8.37 5.51
CA ASP A 91 -5.99 8.80 6.89
C ASP A 91 -5.14 10.03 7.24
N LEU A 92 -5.74 10.94 7.95
CA LEU A 92 -5.11 12.14 8.47
C LEU A 92 -5.15 12.10 10.01
N THR A 93 -4.03 12.47 10.62
CA THR A 93 -3.97 12.76 12.05
C THR A 93 -3.98 14.28 12.22
N LEU A 94 -4.87 14.76 13.10
CA LEU A 94 -5.04 16.19 13.36
C LEU A 94 -4.10 16.65 14.48
N ARG A 95 -3.58 17.88 14.34
CA ARG A 95 -2.82 18.56 15.39
C ARG A 95 -3.68 18.80 16.63
N ASP A 96 -4.92 19.24 16.42
CA ASP A 96 -5.89 19.44 17.50
C ASP A 96 -7.05 18.47 17.37
N PRO A 97 -7.16 17.48 18.28
CA PRO A 97 -8.27 16.54 18.27
C PRO A 97 -9.65 17.17 18.49
N ALA A 98 -9.74 18.36 19.08
CA ALA A 98 -11.01 19.06 19.28
C ALA A 98 -11.64 19.50 17.94
N GLU A 99 -10.82 19.70 16.92
CA GLU A 99 -11.27 20.12 15.59
C GLU A 99 -11.74 18.97 14.67
N THR A 100 -11.84 17.75 15.19
CA THR A 100 -12.14 16.55 14.40
C THR A 100 -13.40 16.69 13.54
N THR A 101 -14.49 17.16 14.12
CA THR A 101 -15.77 17.31 13.41
C THR A 101 -15.66 18.36 12.31
N ARG A 102 -15.00 19.47 12.58
CA ARG A 102 -14.76 20.53 11.59
C ARG A 102 -14.02 19.99 10.39
N TRP A 103 -12.85 19.39 10.61
CA TRP A 103 -12.00 18.89 9.52
C TRP A 103 -12.65 17.72 8.75
N ALA A 104 -13.43 16.87 9.42
CA ALA A 104 -14.17 15.81 8.74
C ALA A 104 -15.19 16.37 7.75
N VAL A 105 -15.90 17.43 8.11
CA VAL A 105 -16.87 18.12 7.24
C VAL A 105 -16.15 18.88 6.13
N GLU A 106 -15.16 19.68 6.48
CA GLU A 106 -14.43 20.55 5.53
C GLU A 106 -13.71 19.77 4.44
N LEU A 107 -13.10 18.64 4.78
CA LEU A 107 -12.38 17.78 3.84
C LEU A 107 -13.26 16.70 3.18
N GLY A 108 -14.56 16.65 3.49
CA GLY A 108 -15.47 15.66 2.94
C GLY A 108 -15.17 14.23 3.36
N GLY A 109 -14.65 14.04 4.57
CA GLY A 109 -14.29 12.77 5.15
C GLY A 109 -15.17 12.36 6.32
N PHE A 110 -14.73 11.34 7.05
CA PHE A 110 -15.34 10.90 8.30
C PHE A 110 -14.27 10.53 9.33
N SER A 111 -14.66 10.51 10.60
CA SER A 111 -13.75 10.20 11.69
C SER A 111 -14.09 8.86 12.34
N LEU A 112 -13.07 8.10 12.74
CA LEU A 112 -13.20 6.87 13.53
C LEU A 112 -12.87 7.11 15.02
N MET A 113 -12.20 8.23 15.32
CA MET A 113 -11.86 8.63 16.69
C MET A 113 -11.39 10.09 16.73
N PRO A 114 -11.41 10.76 17.90
CA PRO A 114 -10.89 12.12 18.02
C PRO A 114 -9.45 12.26 17.48
N GLY A 115 -9.20 13.32 16.73
CA GLY A 115 -7.91 13.59 16.09
C GLY A 115 -7.61 12.75 14.85
N HIS A 116 -8.62 12.12 14.25
CA HIS A 116 -8.48 11.34 13.01
C HIS A 116 -9.55 11.74 11.99
N VAL A 117 -9.16 11.81 10.72
CA VAL A 117 -10.08 11.97 9.59
C VAL A 117 -9.69 11.02 8.46
N ARG A 118 -10.64 10.26 7.96
CA ARG A 118 -10.48 9.36 6.80
C ARG A 118 -11.12 9.98 5.58
N LEU A 119 -10.35 10.07 4.50
CA LEU A 119 -10.77 10.66 3.24
C LEU A 119 -10.93 9.59 2.15
N PRO A 120 -11.75 9.88 1.12
CA PRO A 120 -11.73 9.13 -0.13
C PRO A 120 -10.33 9.13 -0.75
N ARG A 121 -10.00 8.08 -1.47
CA ARG A 121 -8.72 7.92 -2.17
C ARG A 121 -8.55 8.92 -3.31
N GLY A 122 -7.30 9.14 -3.71
CA GLY A 122 -6.98 9.93 -4.90
C GLY A 122 -6.99 11.44 -4.67
N GLN A 123 -7.00 11.89 -3.41
CA GLN A 123 -6.91 13.31 -3.08
C GLN A 123 -5.52 13.86 -3.38
N ALA A 124 -5.46 15.07 -3.95
CA ALA A 124 -4.24 15.83 -4.09
C ALA A 124 -3.90 16.50 -2.75
N ILE A 125 -3.18 15.78 -1.89
CA ILE A 125 -2.93 16.11 -0.47
C ILE A 125 -2.46 17.57 -0.30
N GLU A 126 -1.53 18.01 -1.14
CA GLU A 126 -0.94 19.36 -1.09
C GLU A 126 -1.96 20.48 -1.38
N ARG A 127 -3.13 20.14 -1.93
CA ARG A 127 -4.21 21.08 -2.26
C ARG A 127 -5.34 21.09 -1.24
N LEU A 128 -5.27 20.19 -0.27
CA LEU A 128 -6.29 20.13 0.77
C LEU A 128 -6.10 21.27 1.77
N GLU A 129 -7.22 21.84 2.21
CA GLU A 129 -7.24 22.86 3.25
C GLU A 129 -6.53 22.38 4.52
N GLY A 130 -5.72 23.23 5.13
CA GLY A 130 -4.98 22.92 6.36
C GLY A 130 -3.64 22.21 6.13
N PHE A 131 -3.28 21.83 4.90
CA PHE A 131 -1.99 21.19 4.63
C PHE A 131 -0.83 22.14 4.89
N THR A 132 -0.88 23.32 4.29
CA THR A 132 0.18 24.32 4.39
C THR A 132 0.35 24.85 5.82
N GLU A 133 -0.75 24.95 6.56
CA GLU A 133 -0.78 25.39 7.96
C GLU A 133 -0.31 24.27 8.92
N GLY A 134 -0.14 23.06 8.40
CA GLY A 134 0.17 21.88 9.20
C GLY A 134 -0.90 21.60 10.26
N ALA A 135 -2.18 21.81 9.92
CA ALA A 135 -3.28 21.52 10.82
C ALA A 135 -3.46 20.00 11.01
N TRP A 136 -2.95 19.22 10.10
CA TRP A 136 -2.96 17.76 10.09
C TRP A 136 -1.79 17.23 9.24
N TRP A 137 -1.52 15.93 9.33
CA TRP A 137 -0.56 15.21 8.49
C TRP A 137 -1.11 13.85 8.09
N VAL A 138 -0.55 13.27 7.02
CA VAL A 138 -0.92 11.92 6.56
C VAL A 138 -0.32 10.89 7.51
N GLN A 139 -1.18 10.14 8.17
CA GLN A 139 -0.78 9.03 9.03
C GLN A 139 -1.91 8.03 9.13
N ASP A 140 -1.61 6.75 8.85
CA ASP A 140 -2.56 5.66 9.05
C ASP A 140 -3.00 5.59 10.52
N LEU A 141 -4.29 5.36 10.73
CA LEU A 141 -4.85 5.31 12.08
C LEU A 141 -4.14 4.29 12.97
N ALA A 142 -3.85 3.10 12.43
CA ALA A 142 -3.16 2.06 13.19
C ALA A 142 -1.71 2.47 13.52
N GLY A 143 -1.05 3.23 12.64
CA GLY A 143 0.28 3.78 12.89
C GLY A 143 0.32 4.82 14.02
N GLY A 144 -0.76 5.58 14.21
CA GLY A 144 -0.89 6.55 15.29
C GLY A 144 -1.26 5.96 16.67
N LEU A 145 -1.83 4.75 16.71
CA LEU A 145 -2.31 4.14 17.97
C LEU A 145 -1.21 3.89 19.01
N PRO A 146 -0.01 3.37 18.67
CA PRO A 146 1.04 3.13 19.66
C PRO A 146 1.42 4.38 20.46
N ALA A 147 1.59 5.52 19.77
CA ALA A 147 1.91 6.78 20.43
C ALA A 147 0.79 7.24 21.40
N ARG A 148 -0.46 7.08 20.99
CA ARG A 148 -1.63 7.42 21.83
C ARG A 148 -1.74 6.54 23.08
N LEU A 149 -1.33 5.27 22.99
CA LEU A 149 -1.33 4.35 24.14
C LEU A 149 -0.28 4.69 25.20
N LEU A 150 0.77 5.44 24.84
CA LEU A 150 1.76 5.94 25.80
C LEU A 150 1.19 7.04 26.71
N GLY A 151 0.08 7.65 26.31
CA GLY A 151 -0.53 8.78 27.03
C GLY A 151 0.30 10.06 26.94
N ALA A 152 0.02 11.01 27.83
CA ALA A 152 0.62 12.35 27.80
C ALA A 152 2.10 12.42 28.20
N GLY A 153 2.75 11.30 28.46
CA GLY A 153 4.18 11.24 28.74
C GLY A 153 4.64 11.79 30.11
N GLY A 154 3.92 12.71 30.72
CA GLY A 154 4.10 13.17 32.10
C GLY A 154 5.54 13.41 32.57
N GLY A 155 6.39 14.10 31.78
CA GLY A 155 7.80 14.33 32.11
C GLY A 155 8.73 13.15 31.80
N LYS A 156 8.26 12.10 31.14
CA LYS A 156 9.07 10.96 30.69
C LYS A 156 9.86 11.31 29.43
N THR A 157 11.05 10.74 29.31
CA THR A 157 11.81 10.75 28.05
C THR A 157 11.28 9.65 27.13
N VAL A 158 10.88 10.02 25.93
CA VAL A 158 10.42 9.09 24.88
C VAL A 158 11.40 9.14 23.72
N LEU A 159 11.81 7.98 23.23
CA LEU A 159 12.66 7.83 22.04
C LEU A 159 11.86 7.14 20.95
N ASP A 160 11.66 7.84 19.82
CA ASP A 160 11.10 7.25 18.61
C ASP A 160 12.25 6.85 17.66
N LEU A 161 12.45 5.56 17.46
CA LEU A 161 13.52 5.01 16.64
C LEU A 161 13.24 5.04 15.13
N CYS A 162 11.98 5.21 14.74
CA CYS A 162 11.54 5.22 13.34
C CYS A 162 10.73 6.48 13.01
N ALA A 163 11.10 7.61 13.58
CA ALA A 163 10.35 8.86 13.51
C ALA A 163 10.23 9.48 12.10
N ALA A 164 11.09 9.14 11.18
CA ALA A 164 11.08 9.73 9.84
C ALA A 164 9.90 9.20 8.98
N PRO A 165 9.20 10.06 8.23
CA PRO A 165 9.39 11.52 8.05
C PRO A 165 8.79 12.38 9.17
N GLY A 166 8.22 11.80 10.17
CA GLY A 166 7.48 12.43 11.25
C GLY A 166 5.97 12.31 11.04
N GLY A 167 5.24 12.07 12.15
CA GLY A 167 3.79 11.91 12.16
C GLY A 167 3.24 11.89 13.58
#